data_052492d0f4190b88588bdabd4cca249a
#
_entry.id   052492d0f4190b88588bdabd4cca249a
#
_cell.length_a   1.000
_cell.length_b   1.000
_cell.length_c   1.000
_cell.angle_alpha   90.00
_cell.angle_beta   90.00
_cell.angle_gamma   90.00
#
_symmetry.space_group_name_H-M   'P 1'
#
loop_
_entity.id
_entity.type
_entity.pdbx_description
1 polymer ?
#
loop_
_entity_poly.entity_id
_entity_poly.type
_entity_poly.pdbx_seq_one_letter_code
_entity_poly.pdbx_strand_id
1 'polypeptide(L)'
;QRISYTFQYLMEACTEFKIDTTSLQKFVEGEKLNSVYDFSTQIEILTQVKNELENNGASNKIIHYVDMLLQYCELESITESDGGALRDKFMAENVQWILQQEQQNNYDRIFVAGHNSHVAKWGSYDSMGKILSKEVENGYYVIGTDFYRTRCNMPTRSSAKRTNQVFYSHDPLAKAAKLSGYDICWLNFEKVQGNSELGRQISEYTYMGTLGESYLMIMRLLPPSYRMFQPPAVLYDSMIFVSDANPIKIISEE
;
A
#
# COMPACT_ATOMS: atom_id res chain seq x y z
N GLN A 1 9.83 -9.65 -7.80
CA GLN A 1 10.28 -8.75 -8.89
C GLN A 1 10.89 -7.44 -8.39
N ARG A 2 10.26 -6.72 -7.40
CA ARG A 2 10.78 -5.42 -6.93
C ARG A 2 12.12 -5.53 -6.20
N ILE A 3 12.32 -6.58 -5.44
CA ILE A 3 13.57 -6.84 -4.71
C ILE A 3 14.73 -7.12 -5.67
N SER A 4 14.48 -7.77 -6.81
CA SER A 4 15.53 -8.03 -7.78
C SER A 4 16.16 -6.76 -8.34
N TYR A 5 15.37 -5.71 -8.58
CA TYR A 5 15.90 -4.40 -9.02
C TYR A 5 16.71 -3.73 -7.90
N THR A 6 16.19 -3.69 -6.68
CA THR A 6 16.90 -3.11 -5.54
C THR A 6 18.23 -3.84 -5.32
N PHE A 7 18.23 -5.17 -5.41
CA PHE A 7 19.42 -5.99 -5.27
C PHE A 7 20.42 -5.74 -6.41
N GLN A 8 19.95 -5.57 -7.65
CA GLN A 8 20.82 -5.24 -8.78
C GLN A 8 21.55 -3.90 -8.56
N TYR A 9 20.83 -2.86 -8.14
CA TYR A 9 21.44 -1.55 -7.83
C TYR A 9 22.46 -1.65 -6.70
N LEU A 10 22.21 -2.47 -5.69
CA LEU A 10 23.17 -2.71 -4.62
C LEU A 10 24.45 -3.39 -5.15
N MET A 11 24.31 -4.41 -6.01
CA MET A 11 25.45 -5.10 -6.62
C MET A 11 26.30 -4.17 -7.49
N GLU A 12 25.66 -3.30 -8.26
CA GLU A 12 26.34 -2.27 -9.06
C GLU A 12 27.14 -1.32 -8.18
N ALA A 13 26.53 -0.82 -7.08
CA ALA A 13 27.21 0.05 -6.12
C ALA A 13 28.37 -0.66 -5.42
N CYS A 14 28.20 -1.90 -4.98
CA CYS A 14 29.30 -2.67 -4.38
C CYS A 14 30.48 -2.84 -5.34
N THR A 15 30.20 -3.01 -6.62
CA THR A 15 31.25 -3.10 -7.66
C THR A 15 31.98 -1.79 -7.81
N GLU A 16 31.27 -0.66 -7.84
CA GLU A 16 31.84 0.70 -7.91
C GLU A 16 32.76 0.99 -6.74
N PHE A 17 32.33 0.66 -5.52
CA PHE A 17 33.09 0.87 -4.28
C PHE A 17 34.09 -0.26 -3.97
N LYS A 18 34.24 -1.29 -4.83
CA LYS A 18 35.12 -2.44 -4.66
C LYS A 18 34.85 -3.24 -3.38
N ILE A 19 33.61 -3.30 -2.98
CA ILE A 19 33.15 -4.12 -1.83
C ILE A 19 33.00 -5.56 -2.32
N ASP A 20 33.43 -6.52 -1.51
CA ASP A 20 33.31 -7.95 -1.81
C ASP A 20 31.84 -8.37 -1.84
N THR A 21 31.37 -8.79 -3.00
CA THR A 21 29.98 -9.23 -3.23
C THR A 21 29.77 -10.73 -3.05
N THR A 22 30.85 -11.49 -2.78
CA THR A 22 30.75 -12.96 -2.64
C THR A 22 29.74 -13.37 -1.58
N SER A 23 29.64 -12.59 -0.50
CA SER A 23 28.69 -12.81 0.59
C SER A 23 27.24 -12.47 0.19
N LEU A 24 27.03 -11.51 -0.71
CA LEU A 24 25.70 -11.07 -1.15
C LEU A 24 24.97 -12.15 -1.96
N GLN A 25 25.68 -13.09 -2.57
CA GLN A 25 25.07 -14.23 -3.26
C GLN A 25 24.26 -15.09 -2.28
N LYS A 26 24.68 -15.16 -1.01
CA LYS A 26 23.94 -15.85 0.05
C LYS A 26 22.63 -15.14 0.44
N PHE A 27 22.45 -13.88 0.04
CA PHE A 27 21.21 -13.15 0.28
C PHE A 27 19.99 -13.86 -0.34
N VAL A 28 20.16 -14.52 -1.47
CA VAL A 28 19.10 -15.21 -2.20
C VAL A 28 18.78 -16.60 -1.60
N GLU A 29 19.65 -17.09 -0.71
CA GLU A 29 19.61 -18.45 -0.14
C GLU A 29 18.92 -18.48 1.24
N GLY A 30 17.89 -17.64 1.49
CA GLY A 30 17.16 -17.66 2.76
C GLY A 30 16.75 -19.04 3.19
N GLU A 31 17.06 -19.44 4.42
CA GLU A 31 16.72 -20.74 4.98
C GLU A 31 15.29 -20.75 5.51
N LYS A 32 14.54 -21.78 5.15
CA LYS A 32 13.20 -22.01 5.69
C LYS A 32 13.29 -22.89 6.94
N LEU A 33 13.03 -22.29 8.10
CA LEU A 33 12.90 -23.01 9.36
C LEU A 33 11.42 -23.15 9.75
N ASN A 34 10.88 -24.35 9.71
CA ASN A 34 9.47 -24.63 9.96
C ASN A 34 8.55 -23.88 8.98
N SER A 35 7.85 -22.85 9.42
CA SER A 35 6.98 -22.00 8.61
C SER A 35 7.50 -20.55 8.43
N VAL A 36 8.69 -20.26 8.96
CA VAL A 36 9.30 -18.92 8.96
C VAL A 36 10.66 -19.00 8.27
N TYR A 37 11.01 -18.02 7.44
CA TYR A 37 12.34 -17.89 6.88
C TYR A 37 13.29 -17.29 7.92
N ASP A 38 14.48 -17.86 8.06
CA ASP A 38 15.56 -17.27 8.85
C ASP A 38 16.49 -16.48 7.94
N PHE A 39 16.47 -15.16 8.12
CA PHE A 39 17.31 -14.22 7.38
C PHE A 39 18.43 -13.61 8.22
N SER A 40 18.76 -14.20 9.38
CA SER A 40 19.80 -13.66 10.27
C SER A 40 21.14 -13.44 9.57
N THR A 41 21.59 -14.41 8.78
CA THR A 41 22.82 -14.29 7.99
C THR A 41 22.73 -13.17 6.93
N GLN A 42 21.60 -13.04 6.26
CA GLN A 42 21.38 -11.98 5.26
C GLN A 42 21.38 -10.60 5.90
N ILE A 43 20.78 -10.46 7.08
CA ILE A 43 20.77 -9.21 7.86
C ILE A 43 22.20 -8.83 8.28
N GLU A 44 22.99 -9.78 8.76
CA GLU A 44 24.40 -9.52 9.10
C GLU A 44 25.22 -9.05 7.90
N ILE A 45 25.09 -9.73 6.75
CA ILE A 45 25.78 -9.38 5.51
C ILE A 45 25.36 -7.98 5.04
N LEU A 46 24.06 -7.70 4.97
CA LEU A 46 23.56 -6.40 4.53
C LEU A 46 23.99 -5.28 5.47
N THR A 47 24.03 -5.53 6.79
CA THR A 47 24.51 -4.56 7.77
C THR A 47 25.99 -4.25 7.57
N GLN A 48 26.80 -5.27 7.32
CA GLN A 48 28.23 -5.07 7.03
C GLN A 48 28.42 -4.27 5.73
N VAL A 49 27.73 -4.66 4.65
CA VAL A 49 27.78 -3.96 3.35
C VAL A 49 27.32 -2.49 3.51
N LYS A 50 26.26 -2.23 4.28
CA LYS A 50 25.81 -0.88 4.59
C LYS A 50 26.93 -0.04 5.22
N ASN A 51 27.58 -0.56 6.27
CA ASN A 51 28.65 0.11 6.96
C ASN A 51 29.85 0.42 6.01
N GLU A 52 30.20 -0.54 5.14
CA GLU A 52 31.26 -0.32 4.16
C GLU A 52 30.90 0.75 3.12
N LEU A 53 29.67 0.74 2.62
CA LEU A 53 29.17 1.77 1.69
C LEU A 53 29.16 3.17 2.35
N GLU A 54 28.69 3.28 3.58
CA GLU A 54 28.70 4.54 4.36
C GLU A 54 30.13 5.07 4.54
N ASN A 55 31.06 4.20 4.95
CA ASN A 55 32.47 4.55 5.14
C ASN A 55 33.17 4.98 3.84
N ASN A 56 32.73 4.48 2.69
CA ASN A 56 33.24 4.86 1.39
C ASN A 56 32.48 6.04 0.75
N GLY A 57 31.53 6.65 1.45
CA GLY A 57 30.82 7.85 1.01
C GLY A 57 29.76 7.57 -0.08
N ALA A 58 29.17 6.40 -0.08
CA ALA A 58 28.04 6.08 -0.98
C ALA A 58 26.86 7.04 -0.77
N SER A 59 26.10 7.29 -1.80
CA SER A 59 24.97 8.20 -1.76
C SER A 59 23.85 7.68 -0.81
N ASN A 60 23.09 8.60 -0.22
CA ASN A 60 21.94 8.28 0.62
C ASN A 60 20.93 7.34 -0.09
N LYS A 61 20.83 7.44 -1.41
CA LYS A 61 19.96 6.58 -2.21
C LYS A 61 20.41 5.11 -2.20
N ILE A 62 21.72 4.87 -2.28
CA ILE A 62 22.29 3.52 -2.22
C ILE A 62 22.11 2.95 -0.82
N ILE A 63 22.37 3.74 0.22
CA ILE A 63 22.15 3.32 1.60
C ILE A 63 20.68 2.96 1.84
N HIS A 64 19.76 3.78 1.34
CA HIS A 64 18.32 3.48 1.46
C HIS A 64 17.92 2.17 0.76
N TYR A 65 18.56 1.81 -0.35
CA TYR A 65 18.31 0.51 -0.98
C TYR A 65 18.72 -0.66 -0.09
N VAL A 66 19.81 -0.52 0.68
CA VAL A 66 20.19 -1.53 1.66
C VAL A 66 19.17 -1.60 2.80
N ASP A 67 18.68 -0.44 3.27
CA ASP A 67 17.63 -0.38 4.29
C ASP A 67 16.33 -1.07 3.83
N MET A 68 15.93 -0.88 2.58
CA MET A 68 14.77 -1.59 2.00
C MET A 68 14.96 -3.12 1.97
N LEU A 69 16.19 -3.60 1.72
CA LEU A 69 16.49 -5.03 1.78
C LEU A 69 16.50 -5.56 3.20
N LEU A 70 17.01 -4.79 4.17
CA LEU A 70 16.93 -5.12 5.59
C LEU A 70 15.47 -5.17 6.07
N GLN A 71 14.65 -4.18 5.71
CA GLN A 71 13.20 -4.18 5.99
C GLN A 71 12.50 -5.42 5.41
N TYR A 72 12.89 -5.82 4.20
CA TYR A 72 12.36 -7.05 3.60
C TYR A 72 12.74 -8.29 4.41
N CYS A 73 14.00 -8.45 4.81
CA CYS A 73 14.43 -9.58 5.62
C CYS A 73 13.70 -9.62 6.97
N GLU A 74 13.53 -8.48 7.62
CA GLU A 74 12.78 -8.37 8.86
C GLU A 74 11.31 -8.78 8.67
N LEU A 75 10.65 -8.29 7.61
CA LEU A 75 9.26 -8.60 7.30
C LEU A 75 9.03 -10.09 7.03
N GLU A 76 9.93 -10.73 6.27
CA GLU A 76 9.83 -12.15 5.96
C GLU A 76 10.18 -13.06 7.14
N SER A 77 10.87 -12.53 8.16
CA SER A 77 11.25 -13.28 9.37
C SER A 77 10.16 -13.32 10.45
N ILE A 78 9.09 -12.55 10.31
CA ILE A 78 8.01 -12.52 11.30
C ILE A 78 6.81 -13.37 10.89
N THR A 79 5.98 -13.69 11.87
CA THR A 79 4.72 -14.44 11.65
C THR A 79 3.66 -13.56 10.98
N GLU A 80 2.73 -14.17 10.25
CA GLU A 80 1.68 -13.47 9.48
C GLU A 80 0.83 -12.48 10.30
N SER A 81 0.66 -12.69 11.61
CA SER A 81 -0.20 -11.82 12.45
C SER A 81 0.33 -10.39 12.59
N ASP A 82 1.65 -10.21 12.59
CA ASP A 82 2.28 -8.92 12.85
C ASP A 82 2.83 -8.26 11.57
N GLY A 83 2.95 -9.05 10.50
CA GLY A 83 3.52 -8.62 9.22
C GLY A 83 2.78 -7.47 8.55
N GLY A 84 1.46 -7.39 8.71
CA GLY A 84 0.66 -6.32 8.11
C GLY A 84 1.00 -4.93 8.66
N ALA A 85 1.09 -4.81 9.99
CA ALA A 85 1.41 -3.54 10.65
C ALA A 85 2.87 -3.12 10.40
N LEU A 86 3.81 -4.07 10.47
CA LEU A 86 5.21 -3.80 10.17
C LEU A 86 5.42 -3.37 8.71
N ARG A 87 4.75 -4.04 7.77
CA ARG A 87 4.78 -3.65 6.35
C ARG A 87 4.29 -2.22 6.14
N ASP A 88 3.19 -1.83 6.78
CA ASP A 88 2.63 -0.49 6.68
C ASP A 88 3.55 0.56 7.33
N LYS A 89 4.21 0.23 8.44
CA LYS A 89 5.26 1.06 9.04
C LYS A 89 6.39 1.31 8.05
N PHE A 90 6.95 0.27 7.44
CA PHE A 90 8.00 0.42 6.43
C PHE A 90 7.55 1.21 5.21
N MET A 91 6.30 1.03 4.78
CA MET A 91 5.73 1.85 3.71
C MET A 91 5.70 3.33 4.08
N ALA A 92 5.31 3.68 5.32
CA ALA A 92 5.30 5.06 5.80
C ALA A 92 6.71 5.65 5.85
N GLU A 93 7.69 4.94 6.40
CA GLU A 93 9.10 5.34 6.45
C GLU A 93 9.66 5.60 5.05
N ASN A 94 9.39 4.71 4.09
CA ASN A 94 9.83 4.88 2.70
C ASN A 94 9.16 6.08 2.02
N VAL A 95 7.87 6.34 2.27
CA VAL A 95 7.18 7.53 1.75
C VAL A 95 7.81 8.81 2.30
N GLN A 96 8.13 8.87 3.58
CA GLN A 96 8.79 10.02 4.19
C GLN A 96 10.20 10.24 3.63
N TRP A 97 10.96 9.17 3.47
CA TRP A 97 12.27 9.26 2.85
C TRP A 97 12.18 9.84 1.42
N ILE A 98 11.23 9.35 0.61
CA ILE A 98 11.00 9.89 -0.75
C ILE A 98 10.64 11.38 -0.69
N LEU A 99 9.71 11.76 0.21
CA LEU A 99 9.34 13.18 0.37
C LEU A 99 10.55 14.05 0.73
N GLN A 100 11.41 13.60 1.64
CA GLN A 100 12.63 14.31 2.00
C GLN A 100 13.59 14.46 0.81
N GLN A 101 13.73 13.43 -0.05
CA GLN A 101 14.56 13.52 -1.25
C GLN A 101 13.97 14.51 -2.26
N GLU A 102 12.65 14.50 -2.46
CA GLU A 102 11.99 15.43 -3.37
C GLU A 102 12.10 16.88 -2.88
N GLN A 103 12.01 17.11 -1.56
CA GLN A 103 12.21 18.43 -0.97
C GLN A 103 13.63 19.00 -1.22
N GLN A 104 14.66 18.15 -1.24
CA GLN A 104 16.02 18.58 -1.61
C GLN A 104 16.10 19.01 -3.07
N ASN A 105 15.21 18.52 -3.93
CA ASN A 105 15.07 18.91 -5.33
C ASN A 105 14.06 20.05 -5.55
N ASN A 106 13.61 20.73 -4.50
CA ASN A 106 12.59 21.78 -4.49
C ASN A 106 11.19 21.32 -4.92
N TYR A 107 10.88 20.01 -4.77
CA TYR A 107 9.52 19.50 -4.87
C TYR A 107 8.95 19.30 -3.48
N ASP A 108 7.80 19.92 -3.20
CA ASP A 108 7.17 19.90 -1.88
C ASP A 108 6.04 18.86 -1.77
N ARG A 109 5.79 18.10 -2.82
CA ARG A 109 4.66 17.17 -2.93
C ARG A 109 5.04 15.88 -3.60
N ILE A 110 4.45 14.79 -3.09
CA ILE A 110 4.49 13.47 -3.72
C ILE A 110 3.07 12.91 -3.82
N PHE A 111 2.84 12.06 -4.80
CA PHE A 111 1.60 11.30 -4.96
C PHE A 111 1.86 9.84 -4.64
N VAL A 112 1.07 9.30 -3.71
CA VAL A 112 1.15 7.89 -3.30
C VAL A 112 -0.14 7.19 -3.69
N ALA A 113 -0.05 6.15 -4.51
CA ALA A 113 -1.17 5.28 -4.86
C ALA A 113 -1.13 3.99 -4.04
N GLY A 114 -2.24 3.69 -3.36
CA GLY A 114 -2.37 2.50 -2.53
C GLY A 114 -3.82 2.07 -2.38
N HIS A 115 -4.03 0.89 -1.81
CA HIS A 115 -5.37 0.46 -1.42
C HIS A 115 -5.92 1.38 -0.31
N ASN A 116 -7.24 1.61 -0.31
CA ASN A 116 -7.91 2.47 0.66
C ASN A 116 -7.50 2.22 2.12
N SER A 117 -7.36 0.96 2.53
CA SER A 117 -6.97 0.61 3.91
C SER A 117 -5.56 1.05 4.29
N HIS A 118 -4.64 1.12 3.31
CA HIS A 118 -3.26 1.56 3.56
C HIS A 118 -3.12 3.08 3.60
N VAL A 119 -3.97 3.81 2.86
CA VAL A 119 -3.90 5.28 2.78
C VAL A 119 -4.86 6.00 3.74
N ALA A 120 -5.82 5.31 4.33
CA ALA A 120 -6.79 5.90 5.25
C ALA A 120 -6.12 6.48 6.50
N LYS A 121 -6.61 7.64 6.97
CA LYS A 121 -6.12 8.34 8.18
C LYS A 121 -6.40 7.61 9.49
N TRP A 122 -7.31 6.65 9.48
CA TRP A 122 -7.71 5.88 10.64
C TRP A 122 -7.90 4.40 10.29
N GLY A 123 -7.63 3.51 11.25
CA GLY A 123 -7.79 2.07 11.10
C GLY A 123 -7.62 1.36 12.44
N SER A 124 -7.94 0.05 12.48
CA SER A 124 -7.82 -0.81 13.66
C SER A 124 -6.36 -1.08 14.06
N TYR A 125 -5.42 -0.89 13.15
CA TYR A 125 -3.97 -0.97 13.38
C TYR A 125 -3.28 0.29 12.83
N ASP A 126 -1.99 0.45 13.06
CA ASP A 126 -1.21 1.57 12.55
C ASP A 126 -0.86 1.33 11.08
N SER A 127 -1.81 1.66 10.19
CA SER A 127 -1.62 1.65 8.75
C SER A 127 -0.69 2.77 8.29
N MET A 128 -0.12 2.65 7.08
CA MET A 128 0.72 3.70 6.48
C MET A 128 0.05 5.08 6.54
N GLY A 129 -1.20 5.19 6.13
CA GLY A 129 -1.94 6.45 6.12
C GLY A 129 -2.18 7.01 7.52
N LYS A 130 -2.45 6.14 8.51
CA LYS A 130 -2.61 6.55 9.91
C LYS A 130 -1.29 7.07 10.50
N ILE A 131 -0.15 6.48 10.15
CA ILE A 131 1.19 6.96 10.55
C ILE A 131 1.45 8.30 9.88
N LEU A 132 1.34 8.39 8.55
CA LEU A 132 1.60 9.61 7.79
C LEU A 132 0.70 10.77 8.23
N SER A 133 -0.58 10.52 8.54
CA SER A 133 -1.51 11.56 8.99
C SER A 133 -1.10 12.21 10.32
N LYS A 134 -0.36 11.49 11.18
CA LYS A 134 0.17 12.03 12.44
C LYS A 134 1.47 12.79 12.23
N GLU A 135 2.31 12.36 11.29
CA GLU A 135 3.67 12.86 11.14
C GLU A 135 3.77 14.02 10.13
N VAL A 136 2.91 14.04 9.12
CA VAL A 136 2.87 15.13 8.11
C VAL A 136 1.75 16.14 8.42
N GLU A 137 0.97 15.89 9.47
CA GLU A 137 -0.13 16.76 9.93
C GLU A 137 -1.04 17.25 8.77
N ASN A 138 -1.11 18.56 8.55
CA ASN A 138 -1.96 19.19 7.52
C ASN A 138 -1.47 18.95 6.08
N GLY A 139 -0.30 18.34 5.90
CA GLY A 139 0.27 18.02 4.59
C GLY A 139 -0.25 16.72 3.96
N TYR A 140 -0.99 15.88 4.71
CA TYR A 140 -1.48 14.60 4.24
C TYR A 140 -2.95 14.68 3.78
N TYR A 141 -3.16 14.69 2.46
CA TYR A 141 -4.50 14.72 1.86
C TYR A 141 -4.85 13.36 1.26
N VAL A 142 -5.98 12.79 1.63
CA VAL A 142 -6.37 11.43 1.26
C VAL A 142 -7.61 11.42 0.38
N ILE A 143 -7.50 10.77 -0.78
CA ILE A 143 -8.59 10.51 -1.70
C ILE A 143 -8.95 9.02 -1.61
N GLY A 144 -10.09 8.70 -0.98
CA GLY A 144 -10.66 7.36 -1.00
C GLY A 144 -11.29 7.05 -2.35
N THR A 145 -11.42 5.76 -2.68
CA THR A 145 -12.11 5.31 -3.89
C THR A 145 -13.21 4.33 -3.56
N ASP A 146 -14.36 4.43 -4.25
CA ASP A 146 -15.44 3.46 -4.16
C ASP A 146 -16.13 3.30 -5.51
N PHE A 147 -17.04 2.35 -5.62
CA PHE A 147 -17.72 2.01 -6.87
C PHE A 147 -19.20 1.72 -6.61
N TYR A 148 -20.03 1.94 -7.61
CA TYR A 148 -21.38 1.41 -7.58
C TYR A 148 -21.44 -0.04 -8.10
N ARG A 149 -20.77 -0.32 -9.22
CA ARG A 149 -20.58 -1.65 -9.78
C ARG A 149 -19.12 -1.80 -10.20
N THR A 150 -18.53 -2.94 -9.87
CA THR A 150 -17.18 -3.25 -10.36
C THR A 150 -17.10 -4.68 -10.88
N ARG A 151 -16.34 -4.86 -11.94
CA ARG A 151 -15.89 -6.16 -12.45
C ARG A 151 -14.40 -6.28 -12.18
N CYS A 152 -14.02 -7.26 -11.39
CA CYS A 152 -12.63 -7.47 -10.99
C CYS A 152 -12.15 -8.84 -11.46
N ASN A 153 -10.94 -8.90 -11.99
CA ASN A 153 -10.24 -10.14 -12.23
C ASN A 153 -9.40 -10.46 -10.99
N MET A 154 -9.85 -11.42 -10.18
CA MET A 154 -9.27 -11.71 -8.86
C MET A 154 -8.84 -13.17 -8.75
N PRO A 155 -7.70 -13.47 -8.07
CA PRO A 155 -7.38 -14.84 -7.69
C PRO A 155 -8.37 -15.31 -6.63
N THR A 156 -8.69 -16.60 -6.65
CA THR A 156 -9.42 -17.23 -5.55
C THR A 156 -8.43 -17.56 -4.44
N ARG A 157 -8.83 -17.42 -3.17
CA ARG A 157 -7.94 -17.71 -2.03
C ARG A 157 -7.46 -19.18 -1.99
N SER A 158 -8.25 -20.10 -2.56
CA SER A 158 -7.93 -21.53 -2.61
C SER A 158 -7.04 -21.92 -3.79
N SER A 159 -6.92 -21.07 -4.80
CA SER A 159 -6.09 -21.33 -5.97
C SER A 159 -5.61 -20.02 -6.58
N ALA A 160 -4.41 -19.97 -7.09
CA ALA A 160 -3.88 -18.80 -7.81
C ALA A 160 -4.64 -18.46 -9.10
N LYS A 161 -5.63 -19.29 -9.48
CA LYS A 161 -6.44 -19.08 -10.69
C LYS A 161 -7.29 -17.83 -10.55
N ARG A 162 -7.10 -16.88 -11.45
CA ARG A 162 -7.89 -15.65 -11.51
C ARG A 162 -9.21 -15.87 -12.21
N THR A 163 -10.25 -15.25 -11.69
CA THR A 163 -11.60 -15.31 -12.24
C THR A 163 -12.25 -13.93 -12.23
N ASN A 164 -13.14 -13.69 -13.20
CA ASN A 164 -13.90 -12.44 -13.24
C ASN A 164 -15.05 -12.52 -12.24
N GLN A 165 -15.09 -11.57 -11.34
CA GLN A 165 -16.15 -11.42 -10.35
C GLN A 165 -16.84 -10.06 -10.53
N VAL A 166 -18.11 -9.98 -10.15
CA VAL A 166 -18.90 -8.75 -10.19
C VAL A 166 -19.36 -8.43 -8.77
N PHE A 167 -19.14 -7.19 -8.35
CA PHE A 167 -19.59 -6.68 -7.07
C PHE A 167 -20.44 -5.44 -7.27
N TYR A 168 -21.40 -5.26 -6.37
CA TYR A 168 -22.28 -4.10 -6.33
C TYR A 168 -22.15 -3.43 -4.96
N SER A 169 -21.96 -2.12 -4.96
CA SER A 169 -22.10 -1.30 -3.78
C SER A 169 -23.45 -0.63 -3.78
N HIS A 170 -24.28 -0.98 -2.81
CA HIS A 170 -25.57 -0.32 -2.58
C HIS A 170 -25.48 0.73 -1.49
N ASP A 171 -24.26 1.15 -1.18
CA ASP A 171 -23.96 2.10 -0.12
C ASP A 171 -24.47 3.49 -0.49
N PRO A 172 -24.91 4.30 0.49
CA PRO A 172 -25.61 5.56 0.21
C PRO A 172 -24.83 6.50 -0.71
N LEU A 173 -23.53 6.67 -0.47
CA LEU A 173 -22.68 7.57 -1.27
C LEU A 173 -22.46 7.05 -2.69
N ALA A 174 -22.12 5.77 -2.84
CA ALA A 174 -21.94 5.14 -4.15
C ALA A 174 -23.24 5.16 -4.98
N LYS A 175 -24.39 4.95 -4.31
CA LYS A 175 -25.71 5.05 -4.95
C LYS A 175 -26.02 6.48 -5.36
N ALA A 176 -25.76 7.47 -4.52
CA ALA A 176 -25.97 8.88 -4.83
C ALA A 176 -25.09 9.31 -6.03
N ALA A 177 -23.82 8.91 -6.04
CA ALA A 177 -22.91 9.14 -7.16
C ALA A 177 -23.44 8.52 -8.46
N LYS A 178 -23.95 7.30 -8.43
CA LYS A 178 -24.58 6.66 -9.61
C LYS A 178 -25.80 7.41 -10.10
N LEU A 179 -26.66 7.88 -9.19
CA LEU A 179 -27.87 8.63 -9.52
C LEU A 179 -27.60 10.04 -10.07
N SER A 180 -26.39 10.59 -9.85
CA SER A 180 -25.98 11.87 -10.45
C SER A 180 -25.84 11.82 -11.98
N GLY A 181 -25.77 10.61 -12.56
CA GLY A 181 -25.66 10.40 -14.01
C GLY A 181 -24.23 10.51 -14.57
N TYR A 182 -23.22 10.74 -13.71
CA TYR A 182 -21.83 10.77 -14.13
C TYR A 182 -21.16 9.40 -13.97
N ASP A 183 -20.24 9.07 -14.88
CA ASP A 183 -19.47 7.81 -14.81
C ASP A 183 -18.46 7.85 -13.66
N ILE A 184 -17.89 9.03 -13.39
CA ILE A 184 -16.95 9.28 -12.31
C ILE A 184 -17.37 10.54 -11.58
N CYS A 185 -17.49 10.44 -10.25
CA CYS A 185 -17.80 11.57 -9.38
C CYS A 185 -16.68 11.77 -8.37
N TRP A 186 -16.23 13.00 -8.19
CA TRP A 186 -15.36 13.40 -7.09
C TRP A 186 -16.13 14.21 -6.07
N LEU A 187 -16.09 13.78 -4.82
CA LEU A 187 -16.73 14.44 -3.68
C LEU A 187 -15.64 14.95 -2.73
N ASN A 188 -15.46 16.28 -2.69
CA ASN A 188 -14.58 16.93 -1.72
C ASN A 188 -15.37 17.21 -0.44
N PHE A 189 -14.96 16.59 0.67
CA PHE A 189 -15.68 16.66 1.94
C PHE A 189 -15.65 18.05 2.57
N GLU A 190 -14.57 18.81 2.38
CA GLU A 190 -14.47 20.19 2.85
C GLU A 190 -15.55 21.11 2.27
N LYS A 191 -16.02 20.80 1.05
CA LYS A 191 -17.06 21.60 0.36
C LYS A 191 -18.48 21.17 0.71
N VAL A 192 -18.66 20.14 1.52
CA VAL A 192 -19.98 19.63 1.91
C VAL A 192 -20.49 20.41 3.12
N GLN A 193 -21.72 20.94 3.03
CA GLN A 193 -22.36 21.61 4.16
C GLN A 193 -22.69 20.58 5.26
N GLY A 194 -22.19 20.81 6.47
CA GLY A 194 -22.30 19.87 7.58
C GLY A 194 -23.74 19.52 7.99
N ASN A 195 -24.68 20.46 7.81
CA ASN A 195 -26.12 20.27 8.12
C ASN A 195 -26.93 19.67 6.95
N SER A 196 -26.29 19.35 5.82
CA SER A 196 -26.93 18.68 4.69
C SER A 196 -27.03 17.18 4.92
N GLU A 197 -27.93 16.50 4.19
CA GLU A 197 -28.00 15.03 4.20
C GLU A 197 -26.66 14.41 3.78
N LEU A 198 -25.99 15.01 2.80
CA LEU A 198 -24.65 14.55 2.38
C LEU A 198 -23.61 14.74 3.50
N GLY A 199 -23.67 15.88 4.23
CA GLY A 199 -22.82 16.12 5.39
C GLY A 199 -23.01 15.07 6.49
N ARG A 200 -24.25 14.69 6.74
CA ARG A 200 -24.58 13.61 7.65
C ARG A 200 -23.99 12.27 7.18
N GLN A 201 -24.15 11.91 5.91
CA GLN A 201 -23.67 10.66 5.32
C GLN A 201 -22.14 10.51 5.35
N ILE A 202 -21.38 11.60 5.21
CA ILE A 202 -19.91 11.51 5.31
C ILE A 202 -19.39 11.50 6.75
N SER A 203 -20.18 11.99 7.72
CA SER A 203 -19.79 12.13 9.13
C SER A 203 -20.28 10.99 10.02
N GLU A 204 -21.30 10.27 9.61
CA GLU A 204 -21.84 9.13 10.34
C GLU A 204 -21.29 7.80 9.82
N TYR A 205 -21.44 6.76 10.63
CA TYR A 205 -21.10 5.40 10.23
C TYR A 205 -21.92 4.97 9.01
N THR A 206 -21.25 4.64 7.94
CA THR A 206 -21.85 4.15 6.71
C THR A 206 -21.02 3.05 6.07
N TYR A 207 -21.64 2.26 5.23
CA TYR A 207 -20.91 1.24 4.47
C TYR A 207 -20.19 1.87 3.28
N MET A 208 -18.98 1.36 3.03
CA MET A 208 -18.16 1.69 1.86
C MET A 208 -17.52 0.41 1.31
N GLY A 209 -17.23 0.36 0.02
CA GLY A 209 -16.55 -0.76 -0.60
C GLY A 209 -15.11 -0.90 -0.09
N THR A 210 -14.70 -2.13 0.20
CA THR A 210 -13.31 -2.49 0.52
C THR A 210 -13.00 -3.87 -0.03
N LEU A 211 -12.67 -3.95 -1.32
CA LEU A 211 -12.29 -5.21 -1.96
C LEU A 211 -10.81 -5.50 -1.68
N GLY A 212 -10.55 -6.68 -1.11
CA GLY A 212 -9.21 -7.17 -0.90
C GLY A 212 -8.58 -7.79 -2.16
N GLU A 213 -7.44 -8.42 -2.00
CA GLU A 213 -6.64 -8.96 -3.11
C GLU A 213 -7.21 -10.25 -3.70
N SER A 214 -8.03 -10.99 -2.96
CA SER A 214 -8.53 -12.30 -3.36
C SER A 214 -10.03 -12.44 -3.20
N TYR A 215 -10.62 -13.26 -4.07
CA TYR A 215 -12.03 -13.63 -4.01
C TYR A 215 -12.27 -14.77 -3.02
N LEU A 216 -13.26 -14.59 -2.15
CA LEU A 216 -13.83 -15.62 -1.29
C LEU A 216 -15.27 -15.90 -1.72
N MET A 217 -15.68 -17.17 -1.78
CA MET A 217 -17.04 -17.54 -2.18
C MET A 217 -18.11 -16.89 -1.29
N ILE A 218 -17.79 -16.65 -0.01
CA ILE A 218 -18.68 -15.98 0.94
C ILE A 218 -19.06 -14.55 0.53
N MET A 219 -18.24 -13.88 -0.28
CA MET A 219 -18.51 -12.53 -0.80
C MET A 219 -19.79 -12.48 -1.65
N ARG A 220 -20.19 -13.61 -2.25
CA ARG A 220 -21.45 -13.72 -3.00
C ARG A 220 -22.67 -13.72 -2.09
N LEU A 221 -22.54 -14.27 -0.89
CA LEU A 221 -23.64 -14.50 0.04
C LEU A 221 -23.74 -13.40 1.10
N LEU A 222 -22.60 -12.82 1.47
CA LEU A 222 -22.48 -11.83 2.54
C LEU A 222 -21.80 -10.55 2.01
N PRO A 223 -22.56 -9.59 1.45
CA PRO A 223 -22.03 -8.30 1.01
C PRO A 223 -21.18 -7.56 2.06
N PRO A 224 -21.46 -7.62 3.38
CA PRO A 224 -20.60 -7.02 4.39
C PRO A 224 -19.15 -7.53 4.38
N SER A 225 -18.87 -8.71 3.82
CA SER A 225 -17.52 -9.28 3.78
C SER A 225 -16.52 -8.51 2.88
N TYR A 226 -17.00 -7.60 2.03
CA TYR A 226 -16.18 -6.71 1.21
C TYR A 226 -16.54 -5.23 1.41
N ARG A 227 -17.06 -4.90 2.58
CA ARG A 227 -17.44 -3.55 2.99
C ARG A 227 -16.88 -3.22 4.35
N MET A 228 -16.49 -1.97 4.52
CA MET A 228 -16.16 -1.40 5.82
C MET A 228 -17.31 -0.54 6.32
N PHE A 229 -17.48 -0.46 7.63
CA PHE A 229 -18.51 0.35 8.28
C PHE A 229 -17.83 1.40 9.16
N GLN A 230 -17.62 2.60 8.61
CA GLN A 230 -16.90 3.70 9.23
C GLN A 230 -17.41 5.05 8.70
N PRO A 231 -17.23 6.16 9.42
CA PRO A 231 -17.48 7.49 8.89
C PRO A 231 -16.45 7.84 7.79
N PRO A 232 -16.87 8.14 6.56
CA PRO A 232 -15.94 8.48 5.47
C PRO A 232 -15.00 9.65 5.81
N ALA A 233 -15.49 10.69 6.46
CA ALA A 233 -14.71 11.88 6.82
C ALA A 233 -13.62 11.62 7.87
N VAL A 234 -13.67 10.52 8.59
CA VAL A 234 -12.59 10.10 9.50
C VAL A 234 -11.44 9.45 8.73
N LEU A 235 -11.74 8.86 7.58
CA LEU A 235 -10.79 8.10 6.77
C LEU A 235 -10.13 8.94 5.69
N TYR A 236 -10.91 9.84 5.05
CA TYR A 236 -10.54 10.53 3.81
C TYR A 236 -10.89 12.02 3.88
N ASP A 237 -10.25 12.82 3.04
CA ASP A 237 -10.60 14.23 2.79
C ASP A 237 -11.56 14.37 1.61
N SER A 238 -11.52 13.39 0.72
CA SER A 238 -12.43 13.31 -0.43
C SER A 238 -12.56 11.87 -0.91
N MET A 239 -13.55 11.61 -1.75
CA MET A 239 -13.72 10.31 -2.40
C MET A 239 -14.00 10.45 -3.89
N ILE A 240 -13.49 9.49 -4.66
CA ILE A 240 -13.83 9.28 -6.06
C ILE A 240 -14.71 8.04 -6.17
N PHE A 241 -15.87 8.20 -6.78
CA PHE A 241 -16.82 7.13 -7.06
C PHE A 241 -16.83 6.80 -8.55
N VAL A 242 -16.67 5.52 -8.88
CA VAL A 242 -16.75 5.01 -10.24
C VAL A 242 -18.08 4.26 -10.41
N SER A 243 -18.93 4.70 -11.34
CA SER A 243 -20.24 4.11 -11.55
C SER A 243 -20.19 2.66 -12.02
N ASP A 244 -19.30 2.35 -12.97
CA ASP A 244 -19.11 1.00 -13.53
C ASP A 244 -17.62 0.80 -13.86
N ALA A 245 -16.91 0.04 -13.04
CA ALA A 245 -15.51 -0.26 -13.23
C ALA A 245 -15.31 -1.58 -13.96
N ASN A 246 -14.37 -1.60 -14.90
CA ASN A 246 -13.99 -2.77 -15.68
C ASN A 246 -12.74 -3.45 -15.12
N PRO A 247 -12.59 -4.77 -15.33
CA PRO A 247 -11.38 -5.47 -14.94
C PRO A 247 -10.16 -4.96 -15.71
N ILE A 248 -9.01 -4.98 -15.07
CA ILE A 248 -7.74 -4.70 -15.73
C ILE A 248 -7.50 -5.71 -16.87
N LYS A 249 -6.89 -5.25 -17.96
CA LYS A 249 -6.33 -6.15 -18.96
C LYS A 249 -4.96 -6.60 -18.45
N ILE A 250 -4.81 -7.91 -18.32
CA ILE A 250 -3.50 -8.49 -17.98
C ILE A 250 -2.65 -8.38 -19.25
N ILE A 251 -1.53 -7.68 -19.15
CA ILE A 251 -0.51 -7.67 -20.21
C ILE A 251 0.19 -9.02 -20.10
N SER A 252 0.04 -9.88 -21.11
CA SER A 252 0.87 -11.08 -21.23
C SER A 252 2.31 -10.62 -21.40
N GLU A 253 3.22 -11.10 -20.58
CA GLU A 253 4.65 -11.01 -20.88
C GLU A 253 4.85 -11.78 -22.21
N GLU A 254 5.24 -11.05 -23.28
CA GLU A 254 5.72 -11.65 -24.52
C GLU A 254 7.11 -12.25 -24.30
#